data_1d6f405c29cb3932ea9bd493872ef591
#
_entry.id   1d6f405c29cb3932ea9bd493872ef591
#
_cell.length_a   1.000
_cell.length_b   1.000
_cell.length_c   1.000
_cell.angle_alpha   90.00
_cell.angle_beta   90.00
_cell.angle_gamma   90.00
#
_symmetry.space_group_name_H-M   'P 1'
#
loop_
_entity.id
_entity.type
_entity.pdbx_description
1 polymer ?
#
loop_
_entity_poly.entity_id
_entity_poly.type
_entity_poly.pdbx_seq_one_letter_code
_entity_poly.pdbx_strand_id
1 'polypeptide(L)'
;MRAFVTALTLLVVAAAAAAAPATAAAPAAAAATVAAVGPQPGTFTGKGFDTCTAPSQAAMDAWLTASPYRAVGVYISGASRTCAQPNLTATWVADQTRKGWRLIPIELGYQAPCGTRTPKMSADPATARGQGRTAADSAAAAATALGIGAGSTLYNDIEQYPSNASCRAAVLSFLSGWVERLHTRGYLAGMYSSGSSGITDVCNAYDDTRYLRLDQIWIAWWNGVADTDGGTYCADDRYADQQRLHQYAGDVTETWGGVTMKIDRNYLDVRAGTPPASWSVTVDNATSGGFSAGAAWGASAYSGQRHGADYRFATPVAASDVAWFRASLPATGAYEVSVWYPADPGYNDRTPYLVATTTGNRSVAVDQRTGGGRWVSLGVFTLAAGAGDKVGVSRWSAGTGYVVADAVRITRL
;
A
#
# COMPACT_ATOMS: atom_id res chain seq x y z
N MET A 1 -18.92 61.39 -78.13
CA MET A 1 -19.00 59.99 -77.76
C MET A 1 -19.29 59.96 -76.23
N ARG A 2 -20.48 59.47 -75.90
CA ARG A 2 -21.00 59.57 -74.52
C ARG A 2 -20.52 58.41 -73.68
N ALA A 3 -19.92 58.67 -72.51
CA ALA A 3 -19.57 57.67 -71.51
C ALA A 3 -20.72 57.48 -70.54
N PHE A 4 -21.15 56.24 -70.32
CA PHE A 4 -22.12 55.86 -69.34
C PHE A 4 -21.36 55.51 -68.04
N VAL A 5 -21.79 56.17 -66.94
CA VAL A 5 -21.32 55.86 -65.61
C VAL A 5 -22.44 55.04 -64.98
N THR A 6 -22.15 53.78 -64.59
CA THR A 6 -23.07 52.90 -63.90
C THR A 6 -22.72 52.97 -62.37
N ALA A 7 -23.66 53.44 -61.55
CA ALA A 7 -23.54 53.48 -60.15
C ALA A 7 -23.95 52.12 -59.56
N LEU A 8 -23.06 51.50 -58.75
CA LEU A 8 -23.32 50.24 -58.04
C LEU A 8 -23.73 50.58 -56.56
N THR A 9 -24.97 50.29 -56.25
CA THR A 9 -25.53 50.49 -54.92
C THR A 9 -25.25 49.25 -54.09
N LEU A 10 -24.40 49.39 -53.00
CA LEU A 10 -24.16 48.33 -52.05
C LEU A 10 -25.29 48.29 -51.03
N LEU A 11 -26.02 47.16 -51.00
CA LEU A 11 -27.01 46.85 -49.97
C LEU A 11 -26.30 46.21 -48.76
N VAL A 12 -26.23 46.87 -47.61
CA VAL A 12 -25.70 46.31 -46.36
C VAL A 12 -26.86 45.60 -45.67
N VAL A 13 -26.82 44.26 -45.61
CA VAL A 13 -27.75 43.46 -44.81
C VAL A 13 -27.15 43.30 -43.43
N ALA A 14 -27.72 43.92 -42.40
CA ALA A 14 -27.37 43.72 -41.02
C ALA A 14 -28.01 42.43 -40.52
N ALA A 15 -27.20 41.39 -40.27
CA ALA A 15 -27.63 40.17 -39.59
C ALA A 15 -27.69 40.42 -38.09
N ALA A 16 -28.85 40.43 -37.49
CA ALA A 16 -29.06 40.45 -36.05
C ALA A 16 -28.81 39.03 -35.50
N ALA A 17 -27.69 38.80 -34.79
CA ALA A 17 -27.46 37.56 -34.06
C ALA A 17 -28.31 37.54 -32.79
N ALA A 18 -29.31 36.68 -32.73
CA ALA A 18 -30.05 36.39 -31.52
C ALA A 18 -29.18 35.58 -30.56
N ALA A 19 -28.83 36.15 -29.38
CA ALA A 19 -28.17 35.44 -28.34
C ALA A 19 -29.14 34.43 -27.66
N ALA A 20 -28.83 33.15 -27.74
CA ALA A 20 -29.54 32.11 -26.99
C ALA A 20 -29.31 32.29 -25.47
N PRO A 21 -30.34 32.09 -24.64
CA PRO A 21 -30.18 32.17 -23.20
C PRO A 21 -29.23 31.05 -22.70
N ALA A 22 -28.19 31.40 -21.95
CA ALA A 22 -27.34 30.46 -21.25
C ALA A 22 -28.16 29.71 -20.20
N THR A 23 -28.39 28.43 -20.41
CA THR A 23 -28.92 27.54 -19.35
C THR A 23 -27.89 27.42 -18.25
N ALA A 24 -28.17 28.01 -17.09
CA ALA A 24 -27.36 27.80 -15.88
C ALA A 24 -27.41 26.33 -15.53
N ALA A 25 -26.22 25.66 -15.54
CA ALA A 25 -26.09 24.31 -15.05
C ALA A 25 -26.46 24.29 -13.56
N ALA A 26 -27.41 23.45 -13.18
CA ALA A 26 -27.74 23.22 -11.78
C ALA A 26 -26.45 22.77 -11.03
N PRO A 27 -26.21 23.28 -9.80
CA PRO A 27 -25.07 22.83 -9.02
C PRO A 27 -25.19 21.32 -8.80
N ALA A 28 -24.11 20.57 -9.13
CA ALA A 28 -24.03 19.15 -8.83
C ALA A 28 -24.22 19.00 -7.30
N ALA A 29 -25.23 18.25 -6.89
CA ALA A 29 -25.46 17.95 -5.49
C ALA A 29 -24.19 17.31 -4.94
N ALA A 30 -23.55 17.94 -3.95
CA ALA A 30 -22.43 17.36 -3.25
C ALA A 30 -22.91 16.04 -2.63
N ALA A 31 -22.31 14.93 -3.02
CA ALA A 31 -22.58 13.64 -2.42
C ALA A 31 -22.32 13.78 -0.90
N ALA A 32 -23.34 13.52 -0.10
CA ALA A 32 -23.20 13.54 1.35
C ALA A 32 -22.11 12.51 1.73
N THR A 33 -21.01 12.97 2.29
CA THR A 33 -19.96 12.09 2.79
C THR A 33 -20.52 11.32 3.98
N VAL A 34 -20.69 10.00 3.83
CA VAL A 34 -21.04 9.12 4.96
C VAL A 34 -19.89 9.21 5.96
N ALA A 35 -20.20 9.51 7.21
CA ALA A 35 -19.17 9.55 8.25
C ALA A 35 -18.50 8.19 8.39
N ALA A 36 -17.17 8.18 8.56
CA ALA A 36 -16.42 6.95 8.73
C ALA A 36 -16.91 6.20 9.98
N VAL A 37 -17.07 4.87 9.84
CA VAL A 37 -17.36 4.00 10.96
C VAL A 37 -16.10 3.75 11.78
N GLY A 38 -16.26 3.40 13.06
CA GLY A 38 -15.12 3.03 13.92
C GLY A 38 -14.33 1.84 13.37
N PRO A 39 -13.16 1.54 13.96
CA PRO A 39 -12.27 0.47 13.50
C PRO A 39 -12.97 -0.87 13.29
N GLN A 40 -12.68 -1.52 12.17
CA GLN A 40 -13.25 -2.80 11.77
C GLN A 40 -12.14 -3.87 11.62
N PRO A 41 -12.35 -5.12 12.06
CA PRO A 41 -13.45 -5.58 12.92
C PRO A 41 -13.44 -4.96 14.31
N GLY A 42 -12.40 -4.19 14.66
CA GLY A 42 -12.21 -3.60 15.98
C GLY A 42 -11.79 -4.64 17.02
N THR A 43 -12.09 -4.42 18.30
CA THR A 43 -11.90 -5.43 19.34
C THR A 43 -13.14 -6.33 19.36
N PHE A 44 -12.92 -7.62 19.12
CA PHE A 44 -14.02 -8.58 19.05
C PHE A 44 -13.53 -10.02 19.26
N THR A 45 -14.23 -10.76 20.11
CA THR A 45 -14.07 -12.20 20.28
C THR A 45 -15.40 -12.89 20.04
N GLY A 46 -15.46 -13.85 19.10
CA GLY A 46 -16.70 -14.55 18.78
C GLY A 46 -16.78 -15.05 17.35
N LYS A 47 -17.99 -15.55 16.99
CA LYS A 47 -18.24 -16.16 15.69
C LYS A 47 -18.48 -15.11 14.61
N GLY A 48 -17.87 -15.35 13.44
CA GLY A 48 -18.10 -14.65 12.19
C GLY A 48 -18.34 -15.62 11.04
N PHE A 49 -18.65 -15.06 9.89
CA PHE A 49 -18.69 -15.81 8.62
C PHE A 49 -18.15 -14.94 7.50
N ASP A 50 -17.74 -15.55 6.42
CA ASP A 50 -17.53 -14.86 5.16
C ASP A 50 -18.32 -15.52 4.04
N THR A 51 -18.58 -14.77 2.99
CA THR A 51 -19.33 -15.19 1.81
C THR A 51 -18.92 -14.37 0.60
N CYS A 52 -19.03 -14.98 -0.59
CA CYS A 52 -18.54 -14.37 -1.83
C CYS A 52 -19.18 -13.00 -2.13
N THR A 53 -20.48 -12.84 -1.90
CA THR A 53 -21.21 -11.57 -2.09
C THR A 53 -21.72 -11.06 -0.75
N ALA A 54 -21.47 -9.79 -0.43
CA ALA A 54 -22.03 -9.16 0.77
C ALA A 54 -23.57 -9.37 0.80
N PRO A 55 -24.13 -9.92 1.90
CA PRO A 55 -25.54 -10.22 1.97
C PRO A 55 -26.41 -8.96 1.89
N SER A 56 -27.67 -9.12 1.49
CA SER A 56 -28.63 -8.01 1.49
C SER A 56 -28.89 -7.50 2.91
N GLN A 57 -29.37 -6.27 3.03
CA GLN A 57 -29.78 -5.69 4.32
C GLN A 57 -30.74 -6.61 5.08
N ALA A 58 -31.77 -7.14 4.38
CA ALA A 58 -32.77 -8.02 4.99
C ALA A 58 -32.17 -9.35 5.47
N ALA A 59 -31.22 -9.92 4.72
CA ALA A 59 -30.51 -11.12 5.13
C ALA A 59 -29.67 -10.89 6.39
N MET A 60 -28.93 -9.78 6.45
CA MET A 60 -28.14 -9.40 7.62
C MET A 60 -29.01 -9.16 8.85
N ASP A 61 -30.20 -8.57 8.69
CA ASP A 61 -31.14 -8.35 9.78
C ASP A 61 -31.73 -9.67 10.34
N ALA A 62 -32.11 -10.58 9.45
CA ALA A 62 -32.59 -11.90 9.84
C ALA A 62 -31.49 -12.69 10.59
N TRP A 63 -30.25 -12.65 10.09
CA TRP A 63 -29.14 -13.34 10.70
C TRP A 63 -28.68 -12.70 12.02
N LEU A 64 -28.77 -11.39 12.15
CA LEU A 64 -28.41 -10.70 13.40
C LEU A 64 -29.24 -11.17 14.59
N THR A 65 -30.53 -11.41 14.37
CA THR A 65 -31.45 -11.81 15.46
C THR A 65 -31.45 -13.31 15.71
N ALA A 66 -31.21 -14.13 14.70
CA ALA A 66 -31.41 -15.58 14.79
C ALA A 66 -30.10 -16.39 14.87
N SER A 67 -28.96 -15.88 14.38
CA SER A 67 -27.70 -16.61 14.32
C SER A 67 -26.76 -16.29 15.47
N PRO A 68 -25.72 -17.12 15.70
CA PRO A 68 -24.66 -16.83 16.66
C PRO A 68 -23.58 -15.87 16.10
N TYR A 69 -23.65 -15.47 14.85
CA TYR A 69 -22.64 -14.68 14.16
C TYR A 69 -22.78 -13.19 14.45
N ARG A 70 -21.63 -12.49 14.61
CA ARG A 70 -21.58 -11.04 14.81
C ARG A 70 -20.47 -10.38 14.00
N ALA A 71 -19.73 -11.15 13.19
CA ALA A 71 -18.76 -10.61 12.25
C ALA A 71 -19.03 -11.17 10.85
N VAL A 72 -18.73 -10.35 9.80
CA VAL A 72 -18.92 -10.76 8.41
C VAL A 72 -17.74 -10.30 7.55
N GLY A 73 -17.16 -11.24 6.79
CA GLY A 73 -16.14 -10.99 5.78
C GLY A 73 -16.77 -10.39 4.52
N VAL A 74 -16.18 -9.32 4.00
CA VAL A 74 -16.64 -8.61 2.80
C VAL A 74 -15.47 -8.27 1.89
N TYR A 75 -15.57 -8.65 0.63
CA TYR A 75 -14.54 -8.41 -0.39
C TYR A 75 -14.63 -6.98 -0.93
N ILE A 76 -13.85 -6.07 -0.35
CA ILE A 76 -13.88 -4.63 -0.68
C ILE A 76 -13.10 -4.27 -1.93
N SER A 77 -12.03 -5.03 -2.25
CA SER A 77 -11.12 -4.74 -3.37
C SER A 77 -10.44 -5.99 -3.91
N GLY A 78 -9.60 -5.83 -4.93
CA GLY A 78 -8.78 -6.86 -5.53
C GLY A 78 -9.28 -7.36 -6.90
N ALA A 79 -8.32 -7.61 -7.79
CA ALA A 79 -8.59 -8.01 -9.18
C ALA A 79 -9.01 -9.49 -9.34
N SER A 80 -8.81 -10.32 -8.30
CA SER A 80 -9.19 -11.74 -8.28
C SER A 80 -10.60 -12.00 -7.76
N ARG A 81 -11.35 -10.97 -7.37
CA ARG A 81 -12.73 -11.13 -6.91
C ARG A 81 -13.59 -11.71 -8.02
N THR A 82 -14.27 -12.81 -7.74
CA THR A 82 -15.15 -13.49 -8.70
C THR A 82 -16.60 -13.08 -8.58
N CYS A 83 -17.04 -12.61 -7.40
CA CYS A 83 -18.42 -12.22 -7.15
C CYS A 83 -18.60 -10.70 -7.22
N ALA A 84 -19.69 -10.27 -7.87
CA ALA A 84 -20.14 -8.90 -7.82
C ALA A 84 -20.58 -8.53 -6.38
N GLN A 85 -20.45 -7.24 -6.02
CA GLN A 85 -20.78 -6.73 -4.70
C GLN A 85 -21.94 -5.70 -4.76
N PRO A 86 -23.14 -6.07 -5.25
CA PRO A 86 -24.21 -5.11 -5.50
C PRO A 86 -24.77 -4.49 -4.21
N ASN A 87 -24.65 -5.18 -3.08
CA ASN A 87 -25.13 -4.72 -1.78
C ASN A 87 -24.08 -3.89 -1.01
N LEU A 88 -22.80 -4.04 -1.30
CA LEU A 88 -21.70 -3.43 -0.54
C LEU A 88 -21.55 -1.96 -0.91
N THR A 89 -22.16 -1.10 -0.11
CA THR A 89 -22.13 0.37 -0.23
C THR A 89 -21.74 1.01 1.10
N ALA A 90 -21.34 2.29 1.10
CA ALA A 90 -21.07 3.02 2.33
C ALA A 90 -22.30 3.05 3.28
N THR A 91 -23.50 3.13 2.74
CA THR A 91 -24.75 3.03 3.52
C THR A 91 -24.89 1.64 4.16
N TRP A 92 -24.64 0.58 3.40
CA TRP A 92 -24.68 -0.79 3.94
C TRP A 92 -23.68 -0.96 5.08
N VAL A 93 -22.45 -0.47 4.91
CA VAL A 93 -21.39 -0.50 5.95
C VAL A 93 -21.83 0.23 7.21
N ALA A 94 -22.34 1.46 7.06
CA ALA A 94 -22.82 2.27 8.18
C ALA A 94 -23.98 1.59 8.92
N ASP A 95 -24.93 1.01 8.17
CA ASP A 95 -26.09 0.34 8.74
C ASP A 95 -25.69 -0.95 9.49
N GLN A 96 -24.82 -1.80 8.90
CA GLN A 96 -24.41 -3.03 9.57
C GLN A 96 -23.62 -2.74 10.85
N THR A 97 -22.66 -1.80 10.81
CA THR A 97 -21.86 -1.45 11.98
C THR A 97 -22.70 -0.80 13.08
N ARG A 98 -23.66 0.05 12.73
CA ARG A 98 -24.63 0.64 13.69
C ARG A 98 -25.49 -0.42 14.37
N LYS A 99 -25.83 -1.50 13.67
CA LYS A 99 -26.58 -2.65 14.20
C LYS A 99 -25.74 -3.59 15.05
N GLY A 100 -24.42 -3.41 15.07
CA GLY A 100 -23.48 -4.21 15.89
C GLY A 100 -22.71 -5.28 15.13
N TRP A 101 -22.87 -5.41 13.82
CA TRP A 101 -22.00 -6.25 13.01
C TRP A 101 -20.57 -5.71 12.99
N ARG A 102 -19.59 -6.61 13.01
CA ARG A 102 -18.18 -6.35 12.76
C ARG A 102 -17.86 -6.76 11.33
N LEU A 103 -17.15 -5.89 10.61
CA LEU A 103 -16.77 -6.17 9.24
C LEU A 103 -15.31 -6.67 9.20
N ILE A 104 -15.05 -7.66 8.35
CA ILE A 104 -13.71 -8.16 8.06
C ILE A 104 -13.42 -7.77 6.61
N PRO A 105 -12.76 -6.62 6.35
CA PRO A 105 -12.54 -6.12 5.00
C PRO A 105 -11.45 -6.91 4.28
N ILE A 106 -11.77 -7.49 3.13
CA ILE A 106 -10.91 -8.42 2.36
C ILE A 106 -10.49 -7.77 1.05
N GLU A 107 -9.20 -7.86 0.74
CA GLU A 107 -8.62 -7.60 -0.57
C GLU A 107 -8.20 -8.92 -1.20
N LEU A 108 -8.85 -9.33 -2.30
CA LEU A 108 -8.51 -10.52 -3.06
C LEU A 108 -7.88 -10.12 -4.40
N GLY A 109 -6.56 -9.93 -4.38
CA GLY A 109 -5.78 -9.44 -5.53
C GLY A 109 -4.66 -10.37 -5.93
N TYR A 110 -3.42 -9.89 -5.79
CA TYR A 110 -2.24 -10.66 -6.16
C TYR A 110 -2.10 -11.96 -5.36
N GLN A 111 -1.80 -13.04 -6.08
CA GLN A 111 -1.62 -14.38 -5.54
C GLN A 111 -0.16 -14.83 -5.59
N ALA A 112 0.19 -15.85 -4.82
CA ALA A 112 1.56 -16.36 -4.74
C ALA A 112 2.10 -16.77 -6.13
N PRO A 113 3.37 -16.50 -6.46
CA PRO A 113 3.92 -16.76 -7.81
C PRO A 113 3.95 -18.23 -8.17
N CYS A 114 4.09 -19.12 -7.18
CA CYS A 114 4.06 -20.58 -7.35
C CYS A 114 2.66 -21.20 -7.24
N GLY A 115 1.64 -20.42 -6.88
CA GLY A 115 0.25 -20.87 -6.85
C GLY A 115 -0.36 -20.97 -8.24
N THR A 116 -1.62 -21.38 -8.29
CA THR A 116 -2.38 -21.54 -9.55
C THR A 116 -3.28 -20.35 -9.87
N ARG A 117 -3.64 -19.55 -8.85
CA ARG A 117 -4.54 -18.41 -9.02
C ARG A 117 -3.84 -17.19 -9.63
N THR A 118 -4.61 -16.31 -10.27
CA THR A 118 -4.14 -15.09 -10.95
C THR A 118 -4.96 -13.87 -10.52
N PRO A 119 -4.42 -12.63 -10.62
CA PRO A 119 -3.05 -12.30 -11.05
C PRO A 119 -2.01 -12.71 -10.03
N LYS A 120 -0.82 -13.07 -10.49
CA LYS A 120 0.29 -13.45 -9.60
C LYS A 120 1.16 -12.25 -9.25
N MET A 121 1.66 -12.19 -8.03
CA MET A 121 2.76 -11.30 -7.70
C MET A 121 4.05 -11.76 -8.38
N SER A 122 5.01 -10.85 -8.53
CA SER A 122 6.33 -11.17 -9.09
C SER A 122 7.07 -12.17 -8.21
N ALA A 123 7.83 -13.06 -8.83
CA ALA A 123 8.77 -13.94 -8.11
C ALA A 123 10.01 -13.17 -7.60
N ASP A 124 10.31 -11.97 -8.15
CA ASP A 124 11.33 -11.08 -7.65
C ASP A 124 10.84 -10.37 -6.38
N PRO A 125 11.52 -10.54 -5.21
CA PRO A 125 11.08 -9.99 -3.94
C PRO A 125 10.93 -8.46 -3.92
N ALA A 126 11.80 -7.72 -4.61
CA ALA A 126 11.75 -6.26 -4.64
C ALA A 126 10.51 -5.76 -5.40
N THR A 127 10.23 -6.36 -6.55
CA THR A 127 9.03 -6.09 -7.35
C THR A 127 7.76 -6.49 -6.59
N ALA A 128 7.76 -7.68 -5.93
CA ALA A 128 6.64 -8.15 -5.12
C ALA A 128 6.32 -7.17 -3.98
N ARG A 129 7.33 -6.62 -3.29
CA ARG A 129 7.13 -5.58 -2.27
C ARG A 129 6.47 -4.33 -2.84
N GLY A 130 6.87 -3.87 -4.02
CA GLY A 130 6.21 -2.78 -4.74
C GLY A 130 4.74 -3.06 -5.03
N GLN A 131 4.44 -4.29 -5.48
CA GLN A 131 3.06 -4.74 -5.72
C GLN A 131 2.23 -4.79 -4.43
N GLY A 132 2.83 -5.20 -3.30
CA GLY A 132 2.18 -5.16 -1.98
C GLY A 132 1.77 -3.73 -1.59
N ARG A 133 2.62 -2.74 -1.82
CA ARG A 133 2.27 -1.32 -1.61
C ARG A 133 1.10 -0.87 -2.49
N THR A 134 1.10 -1.27 -3.76
CA THR A 134 0.02 -0.94 -4.71
C THR A 134 -1.32 -1.58 -4.29
N ALA A 135 -1.30 -2.84 -3.86
CA ALA A 135 -2.48 -3.53 -3.35
C ALA A 135 -3.03 -2.83 -2.09
N ALA A 136 -2.16 -2.42 -1.17
CA ALA A 136 -2.53 -1.67 0.04
C ALA A 136 -3.15 -0.29 -0.28
N ASP A 137 -2.62 0.45 -1.26
CA ASP A 137 -3.21 1.70 -1.72
C ASP A 137 -4.62 1.50 -2.29
N SER A 138 -4.82 0.44 -3.08
CA SER A 138 -6.13 0.07 -3.64
C SER A 138 -7.14 -0.30 -2.54
N ALA A 139 -6.72 -1.14 -1.59
CA ALA A 139 -7.56 -1.58 -0.47
C ALA A 139 -7.94 -0.40 0.44
N ALA A 140 -6.98 0.48 0.78
CA ALA A 140 -7.23 1.66 1.60
C ALA A 140 -8.18 2.65 0.90
N ALA A 141 -8.06 2.83 -0.42
CA ALA A 141 -8.98 3.67 -1.19
C ALA A 141 -10.40 3.08 -1.20
N ALA A 142 -10.54 1.76 -1.39
CA ALA A 142 -11.83 1.08 -1.33
C ALA A 142 -12.47 1.14 0.07
N ALA A 143 -11.67 0.92 1.13
CA ALA A 143 -12.12 1.05 2.51
C ALA A 143 -12.63 2.47 2.80
N THR A 144 -11.87 3.50 2.39
CA THR A 144 -12.26 4.90 2.54
C THR A 144 -13.58 5.20 1.80
N ALA A 145 -13.73 4.73 0.56
CA ALA A 145 -14.95 4.91 -0.24
C ALA A 145 -16.18 4.26 0.41
N LEU A 146 -15.98 3.17 1.13
CA LEU A 146 -17.01 2.47 1.90
C LEU A 146 -17.25 3.07 3.30
N GLY A 147 -16.49 4.09 3.71
CA GLY A 147 -16.57 4.68 5.04
C GLY A 147 -15.93 3.84 6.14
N ILE A 148 -15.10 2.84 5.80
CA ILE A 148 -14.32 2.06 6.77
C ILE A 148 -13.11 2.89 7.17
N GLY A 149 -13.11 3.35 8.43
CA GLY A 149 -12.15 4.33 8.95
C GLY A 149 -10.78 3.76 9.30
N ALA A 150 -9.84 4.69 9.57
CA ALA A 150 -8.50 4.37 10.08
C ALA A 150 -8.58 3.53 11.38
N GLY A 151 -7.52 2.74 11.66
CA GLY A 151 -7.49 1.76 12.75
C GLY A 151 -8.21 0.45 12.41
N SER A 152 -8.88 0.35 11.26
CA SER A 152 -9.41 -0.93 10.77
C SER A 152 -8.30 -1.82 10.25
N THR A 153 -8.47 -3.14 10.38
CA THR A 153 -7.58 -4.13 9.75
C THR A 153 -8.09 -4.50 8.36
N LEU A 154 -7.25 -4.38 7.35
CA LEU A 154 -7.54 -4.85 5.99
C LEU A 154 -6.79 -6.15 5.76
N TYR A 155 -7.48 -7.19 5.27
CA TYR A 155 -6.91 -8.53 5.11
C TYR A 155 -6.61 -8.80 3.64
N ASN A 156 -5.35 -9.10 3.33
CA ASN A 156 -4.96 -9.58 2.01
C ASN A 156 -5.22 -11.09 1.93
N ASP A 157 -6.01 -11.51 0.96
CA ASP A 157 -6.36 -12.90 0.74
C ASP A 157 -5.39 -13.53 -0.28
N ILE A 158 -4.47 -14.37 0.24
CA ILE A 158 -3.56 -15.18 -0.54
C ILE A 158 -3.96 -16.64 -0.36
N GLU A 159 -4.51 -17.21 -1.39
CA GLU A 159 -4.97 -18.61 -1.42
C GLU A 159 -3.82 -19.59 -1.25
N GLN A 160 -4.16 -20.88 -1.05
CA GLN A 160 -3.17 -21.93 -0.89
C GLN A 160 -2.18 -22.00 -2.06
N TYR A 161 -0.91 -22.18 -1.74
CA TYR A 161 0.18 -22.35 -2.71
C TYR A 161 1.20 -23.39 -2.23
N PRO A 162 1.95 -24.06 -3.15
CA PRO A 162 3.05 -24.92 -2.76
C PRO A 162 4.24 -24.03 -2.28
N SER A 163 4.46 -23.98 -0.95
CA SER A 163 5.53 -23.15 -0.39
C SER A 163 6.90 -23.74 -0.68
N ASN A 164 7.75 -22.96 -1.35
CA ASN A 164 9.17 -23.20 -1.51
C ASN A 164 9.95 -21.92 -1.21
N ALA A 165 11.27 -21.98 -1.10
CA ALA A 165 12.09 -20.86 -0.61
C ALA A 165 11.90 -19.56 -1.43
N SER A 166 11.86 -19.66 -2.78
CA SER A 166 11.71 -18.46 -3.63
C SER A 166 10.31 -17.90 -3.58
N CYS A 167 9.28 -18.74 -3.58
CA CYS A 167 7.90 -18.32 -3.44
C CYS A 167 7.65 -17.63 -2.08
N ARG A 168 8.14 -18.25 -1.01
CA ARG A 168 8.08 -17.67 0.34
C ARG A 168 8.71 -16.29 0.40
N ALA A 169 9.91 -16.11 -0.17
CA ALA A 169 10.59 -14.82 -0.19
C ALA A 169 9.76 -13.74 -0.91
N ALA A 170 9.13 -14.08 -2.02
CA ALA A 170 8.27 -13.17 -2.76
C ALA A 170 7.00 -12.81 -1.97
N VAL A 171 6.31 -13.80 -1.39
CA VAL A 171 5.09 -13.59 -0.58
C VAL A 171 5.40 -12.74 0.66
N LEU A 172 6.44 -13.05 1.42
CA LEU A 172 6.82 -12.28 2.60
C LEU A 172 7.26 -10.85 2.25
N SER A 173 7.91 -10.65 1.11
CA SER A 173 8.25 -9.32 0.61
C SER A 173 7.01 -8.53 0.19
N PHE A 174 6.07 -9.16 -0.51
CA PHE A 174 4.77 -8.57 -0.86
C PHE A 174 4.02 -8.13 0.40
N LEU A 175 3.90 -9.01 1.40
CA LEU A 175 3.25 -8.70 2.67
C LEU A 175 3.96 -7.59 3.44
N SER A 176 5.28 -7.52 3.36
CA SER A 176 6.02 -6.38 3.94
C SER A 176 5.64 -5.05 3.27
N GLY A 177 5.47 -5.02 1.95
CA GLY A 177 4.97 -3.84 1.24
C GLY A 177 3.52 -3.49 1.60
N TRP A 178 2.68 -4.51 1.80
CA TRP A 178 1.29 -4.40 2.28
C TRP A 178 1.23 -3.74 3.66
N VAL A 179 1.96 -4.27 4.64
CA VAL A 179 2.05 -3.75 6.02
C VAL A 179 2.52 -2.30 6.02
N GLU A 180 3.67 -2.04 5.39
CA GLU A 180 4.28 -0.71 5.31
C GLU A 180 3.29 0.35 4.80
N ARG A 181 2.61 0.04 3.71
CA ARG A 181 1.72 1.01 3.08
C ARG A 181 0.41 1.19 3.86
N LEU A 182 -0.18 0.12 4.40
CA LEU A 182 -1.37 0.22 5.24
C LEU A 182 -1.10 1.03 6.50
N HIS A 183 0.03 0.82 7.19
CA HIS A 183 0.41 1.62 8.36
C HIS A 183 0.52 3.11 7.99
N THR A 184 1.14 3.44 6.85
CA THR A 184 1.22 4.82 6.34
C THR A 184 -0.17 5.43 6.07
N ARG A 185 -1.15 4.60 5.71
CA ARG A 185 -2.55 4.99 5.47
C ARG A 185 -3.41 4.99 6.72
N GLY A 186 -2.86 4.61 7.88
CA GLY A 186 -3.57 4.54 9.16
C GLY A 186 -4.38 3.27 9.37
N TYR A 187 -4.18 2.22 8.56
CA TYR A 187 -4.84 0.91 8.69
C TYR A 187 -3.90 -0.13 9.28
N LEU A 188 -4.45 -1.11 9.96
CA LEU A 188 -3.75 -2.33 10.34
C LEU A 188 -3.72 -3.31 9.16
N ALA A 189 -2.69 -4.16 9.14
CA ALA A 189 -2.47 -5.13 8.08
C ALA A 189 -2.77 -6.55 8.55
N GLY A 190 -3.74 -7.19 7.92
CA GLY A 190 -4.05 -8.60 8.08
C GLY A 190 -3.72 -9.42 6.83
N MET A 191 -3.70 -10.75 7.00
CA MET A 191 -3.59 -11.71 5.92
C MET A 191 -4.49 -12.91 6.19
N TYR A 192 -5.24 -13.33 5.16
CA TYR A 192 -5.87 -14.64 5.09
C TYR A 192 -5.01 -15.58 4.24
N SER A 193 -4.82 -16.80 4.68
CA SER A 193 -4.25 -17.88 3.87
C SER A 193 -4.50 -19.25 4.50
N SER A 194 -4.28 -20.31 3.69
CA SER A 194 -4.23 -21.67 4.21
C SER A 194 -3.18 -21.83 5.32
N GLY A 195 -3.53 -22.56 6.37
CA GLY A 195 -2.62 -22.96 7.43
C GLY A 195 -1.33 -23.57 6.88
N SER A 196 -1.46 -24.46 5.90
CA SER A 196 -0.33 -25.22 5.34
C SER A 196 0.57 -24.43 4.36
N SER A 197 0.26 -23.17 4.07
CA SER A 197 1.08 -22.34 3.16
C SER A 197 1.36 -20.98 3.78
N GLY A 198 0.58 -19.93 3.46
CA GLY A 198 0.90 -18.56 3.85
C GLY A 198 0.95 -18.36 5.36
N ILE A 199 0.08 -19.01 6.14
CA ILE A 199 0.11 -18.90 7.61
C ILE A 199 1.39 -19.52 8.17
N THR A 200 1.78 -20.73 7.72
CA THR A 200 3.05 -21.33 8.12
C THR A 200 4.23 -20.44 7.75
N ASP A 201 4.21 -19.82 6.56
CA ASP A 201 5.30 -18.97 6.10
C ASP A 201 5.44 -17.70 6.95
N VAL A 202 4.34 -17.00 7.30
CA VAL A 202 4.41 -15.78 8.14
C VAL A 202 4.71 -16.12 9.60
N CYS A 203 4.22 -17.24 10.13
CA CYS A 203 4.54 -17.65 11.49
C CYS A 203 6.01 -18.07 11.63
N ASN A 204 6.58 -18.77 10.65
CA ASN A 204 8.00 -19.11 10.64
C ASN A 204 8.91 -17.87 10.45
N ALA A 205 8.40 -16.82 9.81
CA ALA A 205 9.12 -15.56 9.63
C ALA A 205 8.84 -14.52 10.74
N TYR A 206 8.16 -14.91 11.82
CA TYR A 206 7.71 -13.99 12.87
C TYR A 206 8.82 -13.12 13.47
N ASP A 207 10.02 -13.68 13.68
CA ASP A 207 11.19 -12.99 14.20
C ASP A 207 12.21 -12.60 13.12
N ASP A 208 11.88 -12.82 11.84
CA ASP A 208 12.77 -12.48 10.73
C ASP A 208 12.69 -10.99 10.40
N THR A 209 13.69 -10.24 10.84
CA THR A 209 13.76 -8.78 10.66
C THR A 209 13.86 -8.30 9.21
N ARG A 210 14.01 -9.20 8.23
CA ARG A 210 13.97 -8.87 6.79
C ARG A 210 12.56 -8.52 6.33
N TYR A 211 11.55 -8.98 7.06
CA TYR A 211 10.14 -8.82 6.72
C TYR A 211 9.39 -8.06 7.81
N LEU A 212 8.36 -7.32 7.40
CA LEU A 212 7.47 -6.66 8.35
C LEU A 212 6.42 -7.65 8.83
N ARG A 213 6.18 -7.62 10.14
CA ARG A 213 5.17 -8.45 10.79
C ARG A 213 3.77 -7.89 10.52
N LEU A 214 2.84 -8.78 10.19
CA LEU A 214 1.42 -8.46 10.13
C LEU A 214 0.88 -8.08 11.52
N ASP A 215 -0.19 -7.31 11.58
CA ASP A 215 -0.89 -7.00 12.84
C ASP A 215 -1.84 -8.14 13.24
N GLN A 216 -2.44 -8.81 12.26
CA GLN A 216 -3.37 -9.93 12.47
C GLN A 216 -3.21 -10.99 11.37
N ILE A 217 -3.53 -12.25 11.71
CA ILE A 217 -3.58 -13.36 10.76
C ILE A 217 -4.95 -14.02 10.78
N TRP A 218 -5.38 -14.53 9.62
CA TRP A 218 -6.63 -15.26 9.45
C TRP A 218 -6.32 -16.64 8.87
N ILE A 219 -6.41 -17.63 9.74
CA ILE A 219 -5.97 -19.00 9.49
C ILE A 219 -7.09 -19.78 8.81
N ALA A 220 -6.90 -20.25 7.58
CA ALA A 220 -7.79 -21.21 6.94
C ALA A 220 -7.33 -22.63 7.28
N TRP A 221 -8.04 -23.23 8.22
CA TRP A 221 -7.85 -24.61 8.65
C TRP A 221 -9.20 -25.24 9.05
N TRP A 222 -9.79 -25.98 8.15
CA TRP A 222 -11.14 -26.53 8.30
C TRP A 222 -11.14 -27.77 9.22
N ASN A 223 -10.80 -27.57 10.49
CA ASN A 223 -10.77 -28.60 11.53
C ASN A 223 -12.12 -28.76 12.27
N GLY A 224 -13.12 -27.90 12.00
CA GLY A 224 -14.43 -27.90 12.61
C GLY A 224 -14.51 -27.29 14.00
N VAL A 225 -13.40 -26.80 14.57
CA VAL A 225 -13.33 -26.27 15.94
C VAL A 225 -13.34 -24.73 15.91
N ALA A 226 -14.30 -24.13 16.60
CA ALA A 226 -14.48 -22.66 16.66
C ALA A 226 -13.57 -22.05 17.75
N ASP A 227 -12.30 -21.92 17.46
CA ASP A 227 -11.27 -21.30 18.28
C ASP A 227 -10.28 -20.49 17.42
N THR A 228 -9.15 -20.05 17.98
CA THR A 228 -8.06 -19.39 17.27
C THR A 228 -6.73 -20.16 17.39
N ASP A 229 -6.79 -21.45 17.71
CA ASP A 229 -5.62 -22.32 17.72
C ASP A 229 -5.00 -22.39 16.32
N GLY A 230 -3.69 -22.20 16.24
CA GLY A 230 -2.91 -22.32 15.02
C GLY A 230 -2.47 -23.74 14.70
N GLY A 231 -2.66 -24.68 15.65
CA GLY A 231 -2.19 -26.05 15.54
C GLY A 231 -0.72 -26.16 15.21
N THR A 232 -0.37 -26.99 14.24
CA THR A 232 1.03 -27.12 13.77
C THR A 232 1.48 -26.03 12.80
N TYR A 233 0.58 -25.15 12.39
CA TYR A 233 0.86 -24.12 11.38
C TYR A 233 1.42 -22.83 11.98
N CYS A 234 1.01 -22.51 13.22
CA CYS A 234 1.45 -21.30 13.91
C CYS A 234 1.53 -21.54 15.42
N ALA A 235 2.72 -21.45 15.99
CA ALA A 235 2.95 -21.65 17.41
C ALA A 235 2.12 -20.67 18.26
N ASP A 236 1.78 -21.09 19.49
CA ASP A 236 0.85 -20.38 20.37
C ASP A 236 1.36 -19.02 20.85
N ASP A 237 2.68 -18.79 20.84
CA ASP A 237 3.31 -17.52 21.18
C ASP A 237 3.37 -16.50 20.02
N ARG A 238 2.92 -16.88 18.82
CA ARG A 238 2.93 -16.04 17.63
C ARG A 238 1.54 -15.45 17.38
N TYR A 239 1.42 -14.14 17.20
CA TYR A 239 0.12 -13.49 17.02
C TYR A 239 -0.91 -13.84 18.11
N ALA A 240 -0.45 -14.07 19.35
CA ALA A 240 -1.25 -14.62 20.44
C ALA A 240 -2.17 -13.58 21.11
N ASP A 241 -1.83 -12.29 21.05
CA ASP A 241 -2.48 -11.24 21.80
C ASP A 241 -3.62 -10.61 20.99
N GLN A 242 -4.74 -11.34 20.89
CA GLN A 242 -5.92 -10.92 20.10
C GLN A 242 -5.56 -10.50 18.66
N GLN A 243 -4.83 -11.36 17.97
CA GLN A 243 -4.33 -11.11 16.62
C GLN A 243 -4.73 -12.23 15.64
N ARG A 244 -5.65 -13.11 16.01
CA ARG A 244 -6.00 -14.27 15.18
C ARG A 244 -7.48 -14.33 14.82
N LEU A 245 -7.73 -14.72 13.56
CA LEU A 245 -8.98 -15.23 13.08
C LEU A 245 -8.75 -16.66 12.59
N HIS A 246 -9.76 -17.50 12.69
CA HIS A 246 -9.73 -18.89 12.21
C HIS A 246 -10.97 -19.19 11.36
N GLN A 247 -10.77 -19.48 10.09
CA GLN A 247 -11.81 -20.06 9.23
C GLN A 247 -11.78 -21.58 9.46
N TYR A 248 -12.70 -22.06 10.31
CA TYR A 248 -12.68 -23.43 10.79
C TYR A 248 -13.56 -24.41 10.00
N ALA A 249 -14.40 -23.90 9.08
CA ALA A 249 -15.20 -24.71 8.17
C ALA A 249 -15.60 -23.87 6.97
N GLY A 250 -15.50 -24.42 5.77
CA GLY A 250 -15.89 -23.76 4.53
C GLY A 250 -17.05 -24.48 3.82
N ASP A 251 -17.64 -23.78 2.85
CA ASP A 251 -18.71 -24.29 1.97
C ASP A 251 -19.97 -24.78 2.71
N VAL A 252 -20.28 -24.19 3.87
CA VAL A 252 -21.39 -24.59 4.73
C VAL A 252 -22.67 -23.86 4.33
N THR A 253 -23.79 -24.58 4.19
CA THR A 253 -25.10 -23.94 4.00
C THR A 253 -25.86 -23.91 5.31
N GLU A 254 -26.26 -22.70 5.74
CA GLU A 254 -27.01 -22.49 6.97
C GLU A 254 -28.27 -21.64 6.73
N THR A 255 -29.27 -21.87 7.57
CA THR A 255 -30.53 -21.09 7.56
C THR A 255 -30.79 -20.48 8.93
N TRP A 256 -30.83 -19.16 8.97
CA TRP A 256 -31.14 -18.41 10.18
C TRP A 256 -32.21 -17.33 9.89
N GLY A 257 -33.21 -17.24 10.75
CA GLY A 257 -34.32 -16.32 10.56
C GLY A 257 -35.07 -16.48 9.24
N GLY A 258 -35.10 -17.73 8.70
CA GLY A 258 -35.73 -18.01 7.41
C GLY A 258 -34.87 -17.68 6.17
N VAL A 259 -33.64 -17.18 6.36
CA VAL A 259 -32.72 -16.86 5.26
C VAL A 259 -31.60 -17.89 5.19
N THR A 260 -31.49 -18.55 4.04
CA THR A 260 -30.42 -19.53 3.76
C THR A 260 -29.26 -18.86 3.06
N MET A 261 -28.03 -19.04 3.58
CA MET A 261 -26.79 -18.59 2.94
C MET A 261 -25.74 -19.71 2.92
N LYS A 262 -24.90 -19.69 1.89
CA LYS A 262 -23.66 -20.47 1.83
C LYS A 262 -22.54 -19.60 2.37
N ILE A 263 -21.86 -20.08 3.39
CA ILE A 263 -20.86 -19.32 4.15
C ILE A 263 -19.62 -20.16 4.45
N ASP A 264 -18.55 -19.49 4.79
CA ASP A 264 -17.42 -20.06 5.51
C ASP A 264 -17.45 -19.57 6.96
N ARG A 265 -17.30 -20.52 7.91
CA ARG A 265 -17.42 -20.25 9.34
C ARG A 265 -16.12 -19.74 9.92
N ASN A 266 -16.20 -18.66 10.67
CA ASN A 266 -15.04 -18.03 11.31
C ASN A 266 -15.22 -17.90 12.82
N TYR A 267 -14.09 -17.95 13.53
CA TYR A 267 -13.97 -17.51 14.91
C TYR A 267 -12.89 -16.45 14.99
N LEU A 268 -13.15 -15.36 15.69
CA LEU A 268 -12.27 -14.22 15.83
C LEU A 268 -11.87 -14.05 17.28
N ASP A 269 -10.59 -13.75 17.51
CA ASP A 269 -10.09 -13.13 18.74
C ASP A 269 -9.09 -12.04 18.30
N VAL A 270 -9.64 -10.83 18.15
CA VAL A 270 -8.91 -9.68 17.56
C VAL A 270 -9.14 -8.41 18.38
N ARG A 271 -8.18 -7.51 18.32
CA ARG A 271 -8.28 -6.21 18.96
C ARG A 271 -8.09 -5.07 17.95
N ALA A 272 -8.76 -3.96 18.24
CA ALA A 272 -8.44 -2.69 17.60
C ALA A 272 -7.02 -2.26 17.98
N GLY A 273 -6.38 -1.54 17.08
CA GLY A 273 -5.05 -1.00 17.33
C GLY A 273 -4.85 0.31 16.57
N THR A 274 -3.79 1.01 16.94
CA THR A 274 -3.26 2.11 16.13
C THR A 274 -2.04 1.57 15.40
N PRO A 275 -1.96 1.68 14.08
CA PRO A 275 -0.75 1.30 13.37
C PRO A 275 0.45 2.01 13.99
N PRO A 276 1.62 1.35 14.06
CA PRO A 276 2.83 2.04 14.49
C PRO A 276 3.01 3.32 13.70
N ALA A 277 3.28 4.43 14.36
CA ALA A 277 3.54 5.69 13.68
C ALA A 277 4.71 5.49 12.70
N SER A 278 4.48 5.73 11.42
CA SER A 278 5.54 5.67 10.44
C SER A 278 6.51 6.82 10.71
N TRP A 279 7.68 6.50 11.29
CA TRP A 279 8.74 7.48 11.41
C TRP A 279 9.47 7.61 10.08
N SER A 280 9.61 8.81 9.59
CA SER A 280 10.46 9.08 8.43
C SER A 280 11.20 10.41 8.59
N VAL A 281 12.34 10.49 7.93
CA VAL A 281 13.10 11.73 7.79
C VAL A 281 13.46 11.93 6.32
N THR A 282 13.28 13.16 5.85
CA THR A 282 13.78 13.59 4.54
C THR A 282 14.94 14.54 4.79
N VAL A 283 16.05 14.29 4.11
CA VAL A 283 17.25 15.13 4.13
C VAL A 283 17.51 15.58 2.69
N ASP A 284 17.44 16.89 2.49
CA ASP A 284 17.73 17.56 1.23
C ASP A 284 19.21 18.03 1.23
N ASN A 285 19.82 18.21 0.06
CA ASN A 285 21.18 18.74 -0.03
C ASN A 285 21.34 20.16 0.54
N ALA A 286 20.24 20.88 0.75
CA ALA A 286 20.20 22.18 1.44
C ALA A 286 19.91 22.07 2.95
N THR A 287 19.64 20.85 3.48
CA THR A 287 19.34 20.65 4.91
C THR A 287 20.57 21.00 5.77
N SER A 288 20.47 22.01 6.61
CA SER A 288 21.54 22.44 7.50
C SER A 288 22.00 21.31 8.42
N GLY A 289 23.30 20.98 8.41
CA GLY A 289 23.89 19.87 9.17
C GLY A 289 23.48 18.47 8.69
N GLY A 290 22.58 18.38 7.73
CA GLY A 290 22.08 17.12 7.16
C GLY A 290 22.80 16.66 5.90
N PHE A 291 23.59 17.55 5.28
CA PHE A 291 24.30 17.22 4.05
C PHE A 291 25.75 17.71 4.09
N SER A 292 26.66 16.95 3.50
CA SER A 292 28.06 17.35 3.31
C SER A 292 28.59 16.79 1.99
N ALA A 293 29.38 17.59 1.27
CA ALA A 293 30.02 17.20 0.02
C ALA A 293 31.38 17.91 -0.12
N GLY A 294 32.29 17.30 -0.85
CA GLY A 294 33.60 17.90 -1.16
C GLY A 294 33.49 19.11 -2.10
N ALA A 295 34.57 19.89 -2.20
CA ALA A 295 34.60 21.11 -3.03
C ALA A 295 34.41 20.86 -4.53
N ALA A 296 34.53 19.62 -4.99
CA ALA A 296 34.31 19.25 -6.39
C ALA A 296 32.80 19.08 -6.75
N TRP A 297 31.90 19.19 -5.78
CA TRP A 297 30.46 19.14 -6.00
C TRP A 297 29.91 20.55 -6.23
N GLY A 298 29.48 20.81 -7.46
CA GLY A 298 28.77 22.02 -7.84
C GLY A 298 27.30 22.02 -7.40
N ALA A 299 26.66 23.19 -7.44
CA ALA A 299 25.23 23.33 -7.22
C ALA A 299 24.51 23.68 -8.54
N SER A 300 23.29 23.21 -8.73
CA SER A 300 22.46 23.51 -9.91
C SER A 300 20.98 23.57 -9.57
N ALA A 301 20.27 24.51 -10.15
CA ALA A 301 18.81 24.61 -10.13
C ALA A 301 18.20 24.38 -11.53
N TYR A 302 18.99 23.85 -12.46
CA TYR A 302 18.61 23.71 -13.87
C TYR A 302 17.36 22.86 -14.09
N SER A 303 17.28 21.68 -13.45
CA SER A 303 16.14 20.79 -13.67
C SER A 303 14.94 21.18 -12.81
N GLY A 304 13.75 21.25 -13.40
CA GLY A 304 12.48 21.39 -12.69
C GLY A 304 12.06 20.15 -11.89
N GLN A 305 12.73 19.01 -12.10
CA GLN A 305 12.46 17.76 -11.38
C GLN A 305 13.23 17.64 -10.05
N ARG A 306 14.02 18.65 -9.66
CA ARG A 306 14.76 18.66 -8.40
C ARG A 306 13.82 18.63 -7.19
N HIS A 307 14.33 18.14 -6.07
CA HIS A 307 13.74 18.30 -4.75
C HIS A 307 14.23 19.65 -4.17
N GLY A 308 13.34 20.43 -3.59
CA GLY A 308 13.73 21.70 -2.99
C GLY A 308 14.25 22.77 -3.97
N ALA A 309 15.28 23.50 -3.56
CA ALA A 309 15.77 24.68 -4.28
C ALA A 309 16.82 24.35 -5.35
N ASP A 310 17.75 23.44 -5.07
CA ASP A 310 18.86 23.05 -5.94
C ASP A 310 19.20 21.56 -5.72
N TYR A 311 20.18 21.08 -6.45
CA TYR A 311 20.81 19.77 -6.26
C TYR A 311 22.33 19.89 -6.45
N ARG A 312 23.09 18.93 -5.97
CA ARG A 312 24.53 18.84 -6.17
C ARG A 312 24.86 17.92 -7.33
N PHE A 313 25.91 18.28 -8.07
CA PHE A 313 26.41 17.46 -9.17
C PHE A 313 27.93 17.46 -9.20
N ALA A 314 28.50 16.39 -9.72
CA ALA A 314 29.94 16.29 -9.91
C ALA A 314 30.29 15.34 -11.09
N THR A 315 31.44 15.56 -11.72
CA THR A 315 31.98 14.61 -12.70
C THR A 315 32.46 13.33 -12.00
N PRO A 316 32.30 12.15 -12.61
CA PRO A 316 32.89 10.91 -12.09
C PRO A 316 34.40 11.02 -11.92
N VAL A 317 34.94 10.32 -10.91
CA VAL A 317 36.39 10.25 -10.63
C VAL A 317 36.72 8.88 -10.07
N ALA A 318 37.90 8.33 -10.41
CA ALA A 318 38.37 7.07 -9.87
C ALA A 318 38.99 7.23 -8.45
N ALA A 319 38.26 7.86 -7.55
CA ALA A 319 38.67 8.10 -6.17
C ALA A 319 37.44 8.20 -5.25
N SER A 320 37.63 7.89 -3.95
CA SER A 320 36.56 8.06 -2.97
C SER A 320 36.29 9.54 -2.72
N ASP A 321 35.13 10.01 -3.19
CA ASP A 321 34.59 11.35 -2.92
C ASP A 321 33.07 11.22 -2.88
N VAL A 322 32.53 11.29 -1.66
CA VAL A 322 31.13 10.96 -1.36
C VAL A 322 30.42 12.18 -0.80
N ALA A 323 29.28 12.51 -1.39
CA ALA A 323 28.33 13.44 -0.80
C ALA A 323 27.44 12.65 0.20
N TRP A 324 27.45 13.05 1.47
CA TRP A 324 26.76 12.34 2.54
C TRP A 324 25.49 13.05 3.02
N PHE A 325 24.41 12.29 3.15
CA PHE A 325 23.18 12.66 3.83
C PHE A 325 23.19 12.08 5.24
N ARG A 326 23.03 12.97 6.24
CA ARG A 326 23.10 12.68 7.68
C ARG A 326 21.70 12.72 8.28
N ALA A 327 21.36 11.73 9.07
CA ALA A 327 20.11 11.67 9.81
C ALA A 327 20.32 11.10 11.21
N SER A 328 19.42 11.45 12.14
CA SER A 328 19.35 10.80 13.46
C SER A 328 18.18 9.85 13.47
N LEU A 329 18.46 8.54 13.58
CA LEU A 329 17.44 7.49 13.57
C LEU A 329 17.02 7.14 15.00
N PRO A 330 15.70 6.92 15.28
CA PRO A 330 15.19 6.70 16.64
C PRO A 330 15.60 5.35 17.24
N ALA A 331 15.84 4.34 16.41
CA ALA A 331 16.23 3.00 16.86
C ALA A 331 17.03 2.29 15.78
N THR A 332 17.82 1.27 16.16
CA THR A 332 18.38 0.31 15.21
C THR A 332 17.25 -0.58 14.69
N GLY A 333 17.19 -0.81 13.38
CA GLY A 333 16.13 -1.62 12.78
C GLY A 333 16.08 -1.53 11.26
N ALA A 334 15.02 -2.06 10.68
CA ALA A 334 14.77 -2.03 9.25
C ALA A 334 14.24 -0.66 8.83
N TYR A 335 14.83 -0.12 7.76
CA TYR A 335 14.43 1.15 7.14
C TYR A 335 14.38 1.01 5.63
N GLU A 336 13.33 1.53 5.01
CA GLU A 336 13.35 1.79 3.59
C GLU A 336 14.14 3.07 3.32
N VAL A 337 15.08 2.98 2.39
CA VAL A 337 15.87 4.13 1.90
C VAL A 337 15.42 4.46 0.50
N SER A 338 14.95 5.69 0.29
CA SER A 338 14.56 6.21 -1.02
C SER A 338 15.36 7.46 -1.33
N VAL A 339 15.65 7.68 -2.61
CA VAL A 339 16.38 8.84 -3.11
C VAL A 339 15.55 9.63 -4.09
N TRP A 340 15.78 10.93 -4.14
CA TRP A 340 15.25 11.82 -5.17
C TRP A 340 16.40 12.37 -5.98
N TYR A 341 16.24 12.44 -7.28
CA TYR A 341 17.15 13.06 -8.21
C TYR A 341 16.36 13.57 -9.43
N PRO A 342 16.77 14.66 -10.08
CA PRO A 342 16.27 14.98 -11.40
C PRO A 342 16.83 13.99 -12.42
N ALA A 343 16.07 13.66 -13.47
CA ALA A 343 16.54 12.82 -14.56
C ALA A 343 16.94 13.67 -15.76
N ASP A 344 18.09 13.33 -16.38
CA ASP A 344 18.57 13.96 -17.61
C ASP A 344 19.50 13.00 -18.39
N PRO A 345 19.46 12.94 -19.71
CA PRO A 345 20.37 12.10 -20.50
C PRO A 345 21.86 12.36 -20.27
N GLY A 346 22.23 13.55 -19.77
CA GLY A 346 23.60 13.91 -19.41
C GLY A 346 24.03 13.48 -18.00
N TYR A 347 23.13 12.85 -17.24
CA TYR A 347 23.47 12.35 -15.91
C TYR A 347 24.00 10.92 -15.95
N ASN A 348 24.56 10.48 -14.80
CA ASN A 348 25.29 9.24 -14.72
C ASN A 348 24.36 8.03 -14.80
N ASP A 349 24.69 7.07 -15.65
CA ASP A 349 23.92 5.87 -15.89
C ASP A 349 24.15 4.76 -14.84
N ARG A 350 25.04 4.99 -13.86
CA ARG A 350 25.43 4.00 -12.86
C ARG A 350 25.92 4.63 -11.56
N THR A 351 25.18 5.66 -11.09
CA THR A 351 25.52 6.37 -9.85
C THR A 351 25.51 5.46 -8.64
N PRO A 352 26.63 5.29 -7.92
CA PRO A 352 26.67 4.49 -6.71
C PRO A 352 26.08 5.24 -5.52
N TYR A 353 25.00 4.73 -4.95
CA TYR A 353 24.50 5.11 -3.65
C TYR A 353 25.03 4.16 -2.59
N LEU A 354 25.62 4.71 -1.52
CA LEU A 354 26.17 3.98 -0.39
C LEU A 354 25.22 4.09 0.79
N VAL A 355 24.69 2.98 1.26
CA VAL A 355 23.83 2.95 2.46
C VAL A 355 24.65 2.42 3.63
N ALA A 356 24.80 3.25 4.68
CA ALA A 356 25.55 2.87 5.89
C ALA A 356 24.72 1.94 6.78
N THR A 357 24.92 0.64 6.65
CA THR A 357 24.22 -0.40 7.41
C THR A 357 24.98 -0.78 8.68
N THR A 358 24.33 -1.53 9.58
CA THR A 358 24.97 -2.10 10.79
C THR A 358 26.13 -3.06 10.48
N THR A 359 26.25 -3.54 9.25
CA THR A 359 27.29 -4.48 8.81
C THR A 359 28.26 -3.88 7.78
N GLY A 360 28.28 -2.54 7.66
CA GLY A 360 29.12 -1.80 6.71
C GLY A 360 28.30 -1.21 5.55
N ASN A 361 28.97 -0.47 4.68
CA ASN A 361 28.30 0.19 3.56
C ASN A 361 27.83 -0.81 2.50
N ARG A 362 26.59 -0.63 2.03
CA ARG A 362 26.02 -1.34 0.88
C ARG A 362 25.89 -0.37 -0.28
N SER A 363 26.36 -0.79 -1.47
CA SER A 363 26.27 0.02 -2.69
C SER A 363 25.10 -0.42 -3.55
N VAL A 364 24.30 0.57 -4.01
CA VAL A 364 23.21 0.39 -4.97
C VAL A 364 23.47 1.31 -6.14
N ALA A 365 23.52 0.80 -7.36
CA ALA A 365 23.70 1.60 -8.57
C ALA A 365 22.35 2.08 -9.12
N VAL A 366 22.25 3.37 -9.45
CA VAL A 366 21.05 3.99 -10.01
C VAL A 366 21.39 4.66 -11.34
N ASP A 367 20.59 4.39 -12.36
CA ASP A 367 20.61 5.14 -13.62
C ASP A 367 19.85 6.46 -13.46
N GLN A 368 20.59 7.56 -13.33
CA GLN A 368 20.01 8.89 -13.13
C GLN A 368 19.55 9.57 -14.44
N ARG A 369 19.69 8.90 -15.57
CA ARG A 369 19.19 9.41 -16.87
C ARG A 369 17.67 9.29 -16.96
N THR A 370 17.06 8.41 -16.18
CA THR A 370 15.63 8.10 -16.23
C THR A 370 15.03 7.97 -14.82
N GLY A 371 13.71 7.97 -14.72
CA GLY A 371 13.00 7.66 -13.46
C GLY A 371 13.08 8.71 -12.35
N GLY A 372 13.71 9.85 -12.58
CA GLY A 372 13.81 10.94 -11.61
C GLY A 372 12.54 11.77 -11.44
N GLY A 373 12.63 12.84 -10.63
CA GLY A 373 11.49 13.69 -10.28
C GLY A 373 10.47 13.00 -9.35
N ARG A 374 10.89 11.97 -8.67
CA ARG A 374 10.08 11.17 -7.72
C ARG A 374 10.98 10.43 -6.74
N TRP A 375 10.41 9.91 -5.68
CA TRP A 375 11.12 9.00 -4.78
C TRP A 375 11.37 7.65 -5.45
N VAL A 376 12.63 7.24 -5.50
CA VAL A 376 13.11 5.97 -6.04
C VAL A 376 13.67 5.14 -4.88
N SER A 377 13.11 3.98 -4.60
CA SER A 377 13.56 3.10 -3.52
C SER A 377 14.89 2.45 -3.87
N LEU A 378 15.85 2.52 -2.95
CA LEU A 378 17.09 1.74 -3.01
C LEU A 378 16.92 0.36 -2.37
N GLY A 379 15.86 0.16 -1.59
CA GLY A 379 15.58 -1.08 -0.87
C GLY A 379 15.44 -0.86 0.64
N VAL A 380 15.42 -1.98 1.36
CA VAL A 380 15.33 -2.04 2.82
C VAL A 380 16.67 -2.46 3.40
N PHE A 381 17.11 -1.72 4.44
CA PHE A 381 18.42 -1.91 5.07
C PHE A 381 18.29 -1.85 6.59
N THR A 382 19.10 -2.63 7.30
CA THR A 382 19.21 -2.51 8.75
C THR A 382 20.19 -1.37 9.07
N LEU A 383 19.65 -0.25 9.59
CA LEU A 383 20.42 0.94 9.95
C LEU A 383 20.57 1.07 11.47
N ALA A 384 21.69 1.61 11.92
CA ALA A 384 21.96 1.85 13.34
C ALA A 384 21.21 3.12 13.83
N ALA A 385 20.74 3.09 15.08
CA ALA A 385 20.19 4.24 15.79
C ALA A 385 21.18 5.41 15.87
N GLY A 386 20.65 6.60 16.19
CA GLY A 386 21.41 7.81 16.43
C GLY A 386 21.85 8.58 15.19
N ALA A 387 22.53 9.70 15.42
CA ALA A 387 22.97 10.60 14.38
C ALA A 387 24.21 10.06 13.64
N GLY A 388 24.28 10.32 12.33
CA GLY A 388 25.43 9.95 11.52
C GLY A 388 25.13 9.99 10.03
N ASP A 389 26.14 9.71 9.23
CA ASP A 389 26.03 9.53 7.80
C ASP A 389 25.24 8.26 7.52
N LYS A 390 24.13 8.37 6.76
CA LYS A 390 23.23 7.25 6.49
C LYS A 390 23.22 6.85 5.03
N VAL A 391 23.25 7.84 4.12
CA VAL A 391 23.26 7.59 2.68
C VAL A 391 24.28 8.50 2.02
N GLY A 392 25.15 7.93 1.21
CA GLY A 392 26.14 8.66 0.44
C GLY A 392 25.89 8.52 -1.06
N VAL A 393 26.25 9.53 -1.83
CA VAL A 393 26.33 9.49 -3.28
C VAL A 393 27.78 9.57 -3.67
N SER A 394 28.33 8.50 -4.25
CA SER A 394 29.73 8.46 -4.62
C SER A 394 29.92 8.87 -6.08
N ARG A 395 30.88 9.78 -6.31
CA ARG A 395 31.33 10.09 -7.67
C ARG A 395 32.34 9.05 -8.23
N TRP A 396 32.73 8.05 -7.45
CA TRP A 396 33.49 6.94 -7.95
C TRP A 396 32.57 5.97 -8.74
N SER A 397 32.29 6.36 -9.95
CA SER A 397 31.43 5.64 -10.87
C SER A 397 32.18 5.25 -12.14
N ALA A 398 31.92 4.04 -12.64
CA ALA A 398 32.36 3.61 -13.96
C ALA A 398 31.43 4.13 -15.08
N GLY A 399 30.27 4.72 -14.72
CA GLY A 399 29.33 5.31 -15.65
C GLY A 399 29.78 6.66 -16.20
N THR A 400 29.07 7.13 -17.22
CA THR A 400 29.31 8.43 -17.87
C THR A 400 28.26 9.45 -17.46
N GLY A 401 28.57 10.75 -17.59
CA GLY A 401 27.67 11.84 -17.21
C GLY A 401 27.81 12.26 -15.74
N TYR A 402 27.13 13.34 -15.35
CA TYR A 402 27.23 13.91 -14.01
C TYR A 402 26.52 13.02 -12.98
N VAL A 403 27.21 12.75 -11.87
CA VAL A 403 26.63 12.17 -10.67
C VAL A 403 25.85 13.25 -9.92
N VAL A 404 24.62 12.96 -9.53
CA VAL A 404 23.71 13.92 -8.87
C VAL A 404 23.36 13.45 -7.46
N ALA A 405 23.38 14.38 -6.50
CA ALA A 405 22.93 14.23 -5.12
C ALA A 405 21.90 15.32 -4.80
N ASP A 406 20.66 14.95 -4.50
CA ASP A 406 19.54 15.88 -4.32
C ASP A 406 18.87 15.67 -2.96
N ALA A 407 18.06 14.61 -2.77
CA ALA A 407 17.45 14.33 -1.48
C ALA A 407 17.38 12.83 -1.17
N VAL A 408 17.30 12.52 0.12
CA VAL A 408 17.14 11.16 0.66
C VAL A 408 15.98 11.13 1.64
N ARG A 409 15.17 10.09 1.59
CA ARG A 409 14.14 9.79 2.57
C ARG A 409 14.41 8.42 3.20
N ILE A 410 14.41 8.38 4.53
CA ILE A 410 14.61 7.17 5.32
C ILE A 410 13.33 6.97 6.13
N THR A 411 12.63 5.88 5.89
CA THR A 411 11.36 5.53 6.56
C THR A 411 11.57 4.27 7.40
N ARG A 412 11.25 4.35 8.69
CA ARG A 412 11.30 3.19 9.58
C ARG A 412 10.16 2.23 9.24
N LEU A 413 10.48 0.96 9.23
CA LEU A 413 9.56 -0.13 8.96
C LEU A 413 9.16 -0.84 10.24
#